data_c2759b51834a66dd65bf220c4a9a887a
#
_entry.id   c2759b51834a66dd65bf220c4a9a887a
#
_cell.length_a   1.000
_cell.length_b   1.000
_cell.length_c   1.000
_cell.angle_alpha   90.00
_cell.angle_beta   90.00
_cell.angle_gamma   90.00
#
_symmetry.space_group_name_H-M   'P 1'
#
loop_
_entity.id
_entity.type
_entity.pdbx_description
1 polymer ?
#
loop_
_entity_poly.entity_id
_entity_poly.type
_entity_poly.pdbx_seq_one_letter_code
_entity_poly.pdbx_strand_id
1 'polypeptide(L)'
;MSKEILKKVRQIEIRTKNVVNDFFGGDYHSNFKGRGMTFSEVREYSPGDDIRMIDWNVTARSNAPFIKIFEEERELTVYLLVDISSSGVFGSKNLKIDLGVEIAAMLSFSAIKNNDKVGLALFSDKVEKYIPPKKGKKHVLRLITDIINHDFENNNKRTSIKSAIDFA
;
A
#
# COMPACT_ATOMS: atom_id res chain seq x y z
N MET A 1 2.15 -25.10 5.24
CA MET A 1 1.04 -24.13 5.14
C MET A 1 -0.26 -24.92 4.98
N SER A 2 -1.24 -24.75 5.88
CA SER A 2 -2.50 -25.53 5.84
C SER A 2 -3.30 -25.15 4.58
N LYS A 3 -3.97 -26.13 3.94
CA LYS A 3 -4.85 -25.90 2.78
C LYS A 3 -6.00 -24.92 3.10
N GLU A 4 -6.45 -24.89 4.36
CA GLU A 4 -7.48 -23.96 4.85
C GLU A 4 -7.04 -22.51 4.83
N ILE A 5 -5.81 -22.24 5.27
CA ILE A 5 -5.25 -20.87 5.29
C ILE A 5 -5.13 -20.35 3.86
N LEU A 6 -4.64 -21.16 2.94
CA LEU A 6 -4.56 -20.79 1.51
C LEU A 6 -5.95 -20.47 0.93
N LYS A 7 -6.97 -21.26 1.30
CA LYS A 7 -8.34 -21.00 0.89
C LYS A 7 -8.87 -19.69 1.44
N LYS A 8 -8.63 -19.40 2.73
CA LYS A 8 -9.01 -18.15 3.41
C LYS A 8 -8.32 -16.94 2.76
N VAL A 9 -7.01 -17.01 2.56
CA VAL A 9 -6.24 -15.94 1.88
C VAL A 9 -6.76 -15.67 0.47
N ARG A 10 -7.08 -16.72 -0.29
CA ARG A 10 -7.63 -16.58 -1.65
C ARG A 10 -9.04 -15.98 -1.67
N GLN A 11 -9.89 -16.34 -0.71
CA GLN A 11 -11.22 -15.72 -0.56
C GLN A 11 -11.10 -14.22 -0.24
N ILE A 12 -10.21 -13.85 0.68
CA ILE A 12 -9.92 -12.46 1.03
C ILE A 12 -9.39 -11.72 -0.21
N GLU A 13 -8.44 -12.30 -0.95
CA GLU A 13 -7.92 -11.71 -2.19
C GLU A 13 -9.03 -11.38 -3.19
N ILE A 14 -9.92 -12.35 -3.45
CA ILE A 14 -11.01 -12.18 -4.43
C ILE A 14 -11.98 -11.08 -3.96
N ARG A 15 -12.39 -11.11 -2.70
CA ARG A 15 -13.32 -10.13 -2.12
C ARG A 15 -12.71 -8.73 -2.14
N THR A 16 -11.47 -8.60 -1.70
CA THR A 16 -10.75 -7.33 -1.64
C THR A 16 -10.48 -6.73 -3.03
N LYS A 17 -10.17 -7.57 -4.01
CA LYS A 17 -9.89 -7.10 -5.39
C LYS A 17 -11.09 -6.36 -6.00
N ASN A 18 -12.31 -6.84 -5.78
CA ASN A 18 -13.51 -6.15 -6.25
C ASN A 18 -13.68 -4.80 -5.55
N VAL A 19 -13.57 -4.78 -4.22
CA VAL A 19 -13.66 -3.55 -3.42
C VAL A 19 -12.58 -2.53 -3.81
N VAL A 20 -11.33 -2.96 -3.98
CA VAL A 20 -10.23 -2.08 -4.41
C VAL A 20 -10.48 -1.51 -5.81
N ASN A 21 -11.05 -2.30 -6.72
CA ASN A 21 -11.36 -1.78 -8.06
C ASN A 21 -12.52 -0.78 -8.03
N ASP A 22 -13.52 -1.00 -7.18
CA ASP A 22 -14.71 -0.15 -7.09
C ASP A 22 -14.44 1.17 -6.35
N PHE A 23 -13.70 1.11 -5.23
CA PHE A 23 -13.44 2.27 -4.38
C PHE A 23 -12.13 3.01 -4.70
N PHE A 24 -11.11 2.31 -5.18
CA PHE A 24 -9.79 2.86 -5.50
C PHE A 24 -9.48 2.78 -7.01
N GLY A 25 -10.51 2.63 -7.84
CA GLY A 25 -10.40 2.63 -9.30
C GLY A 25 -10.08 4.01 -9.91
N GLY A 26 -10.17 5.07 -9.11
CA GLY A 26 -9.62 6.38 -9.43
C GLY A 26 -8.14 6.44 -9.05
N ASP A 27 -7.33 7.05 -9.89
CA ASP A 27 -5.92 7.28 -9.60
C ASP A 27 -5.78 8.01 -8.26
N TYR A 28 -5.22 7.33 -7.27
CA TYR A 28 -4.78 7.95 -6.04
C TYR A 28 -3.51 8.71 -6.35
N HIS A 29 -3.67 9.92 -6.91
CA HIS A 29 -2.54 10.81 -7.16
C HIS A 29 -1.98 11.27 -5.80
N SER A 30 -0.88 10.68 -5.40
CA SER A 30 -0.10 11.18 -4.30
C SER A 30 0.42 12.57 -4.67
N ASN A 31 -0.02 13.62 -3.95
CA ASN A 31 0.51 14.97 -4.09
C ASN A 31 1.97 15.10 -3.60
N PHE A 32 2.62 14.00 -3.28
CA PHE A 32 4.01 13.97 -2.84
C PHE A 32 4.93 13.50 -3.97
N LYS A 33 5.85 14.34 -4.39
CA LYS A 33 6.78 14.19 -5.51
C LYS A 33 8.12 13.53 -5.14
N GLY A 34 8.57 12.47 -5.79
CA GLY A 34 9.80 11.69 -5.58
C GLY A 34 10.52 11.31 -6.89
N ARG A 35 11.68 10.69 -6.83
CA ARG A 35 12.69 10.57 -7.90
C ARG A 35 12.33 9.63 -9.08
N GLY A 36 11.19 9.75 -9.70
CA GLY A 36 10.91 9.11 -10.98
C GLY A 36 10.13 10.09 -11.84
N MET A 37 10.64 10.48 -12.99
CA MET A 37 9.91 11.36 -13.90
C MET A 37 9.24 10.50 -14.97
N THR A 38 7.91 10.40 -14.93
CA THR A 38 7.13 9.80 -16.01
C THR A 38 6.61 10.90 -16.91
N PHE A 39 6.74 10.71 -18.22
CA PHE A 39 6.17 11.61 -19.20
C PHE A 39 4.65 11.66 -18.99
N SER A 40 4.11 12.86 -18.73
CA SER A 40 2.68 13.07 -18.52
C SER A 40 2.01 13.57 -19.82
N GLU A 41 2.40 14.74 -20.25
CA GLU A 41 1.81 15.37 -21.43
C GLU A 41 2.77 16.35 -22.10
N VAL A 42 2.37 16.87 -23.26
CA VAL A 42 2.99 18.04 -23.89
C VAL A 42 2.02 19.21 -23.83
N ARG A 43 2.54 20.38 -23.43
CA ARG A 43 1.79 21.64 -23.54
C ARG A 43 2.57 22.69 -24.32
N GLU A 44 1.90 23.71 -24.76
CA GLU A 44 2.53 24.84 -25.44
C GLU A 44 3.51 25.55 -24.47
N TYR A 45 4.67 25.93 -25.01
CA TYR A 45 5.69 26.67 -24.28
C TYR A 45 5.17 28.04 -23.83
N SER A 46 5.43 28.41 -22.60
CA SER A 46 5.16 29.75 -22.08
C SER A 46 6.48 30.41 -21.63
N PRO A 47 6.61 31.75 -21.80
CA PRO A 47 7.79 32.46 -21.32
C PRO A 47 8.06 32.18 -19.85
N GLY A 48 9.28 31.68 -19.54
CA GLY A 48 9.69 31.25 -18.20
C GLY A 48 9.83 29.74 -18.04
N ASP A 49 9.37 28.94 -19.00
CA ASP A 49 9.61 27.50 -19.02
C ASP A 49 11.06 27.16 -19.36
N ASP A 50 11.54 26.01 -18.87
CA ASP A 50 12.89 25.54 -19.21
C ASP A 50 12.95 25.08 -20.70
N ILE A 51 13.72 25.77 -21.50
CA ILE A 51 13.93 25.48 -22.92
C ILE A 51 14.49 24.06 -23.19
N ARG A 52 15.11 23.42 -22.19
CA ARG A 52 15.62 22.05 -22.28
C ARG A 52 14.49 21.02 -22.34
N MET A 53 13.30 21.41 -21.90
CA MET A 53 12.10 20.56 -21.92
C MET A 53 11.33 20.63 -23.23
N ILE A 54 11.79 21.41 -24.22
CA ILE A 54 11.15 21.51 -25.54
C ILE A 54 11.17 20.15 -26.24
N ASP A 55 9.99 19.70 -26.67
CA ASP A 55 9.86 18.55 -27.56
C ASP A 55 9.96 19.00 -29.02
N TRP A 56 11.16 18.87 -29.57
CA TRP A 56 11.44 19.25 -30.94
C TRP A 56 10.64 18.45 -31.98
N ASN A 57 10.23 17.20 -31.65
CA ASN A 57 9.45 16.38 -32.57
C ASN A 57 8.00 16.86 -32.66
N VAL A 58 7.39 17.29 -31.56
CA VAL A 58 6.05 17.87 -31.53
C VAL A 58 6.11 19.28 -32.12
N THR A 59 7.06 20.08 -31.69
CA THR A 59 7.29 21.46 -32.18
C THR A 59 7.44 21.50 -33.70
N ALA A 60 8.17 20.56 -34.29
CA ALA A 60 8.37 20.52 -35.75
C ALA A 60 7.08 20.23 -36.55
N ARG A 61 6.04 19.70 -35.89
CA ARG A 61 4.73 19.39 -36.48
C ARG A 61 3.67 20.43 -36.16
N SER A 62 3.99 21.35 -35.28
CA SER A 62 3.10 22.38 -34.73
C SER A 62 3.64 23.76 -35.10
N ASN A 63 2.80 24.76 -35.16
CA ASN A 63 3.23 26.15 -35.44
C ASN A 63 3.73 26.89 -34.19
N ALA A 64 3.82 26.21 -33.06
CA ALA A 64 4.27 26.75 -31.77
C ALA A 64 5.20 25.76 -31.08
N PRO A 65 6.14 26.23 -30.24
CA PRO A 65 6.97 25.35 -29.44
C PRO A 65 6.18 24.65 -28.34
N PHE A 66 6.45 23.35 -28.14
CA PHE A 66 5.83 22.52 -27.10
C PHE A 66 6.90 22.01 -26.13
N ILE A 67 6.55 21.93 -24.84
CA ILE A 67 7.39 21.36 -23.80
C ILE A 67 6.81 20.04 -23.30
N LYS A 68 7.72 19.15 -22.88
CA LYS A 68 7.39 17.90 -22.17
C LYS A 68 7.12 18.23 -20.71
N ILE A 69 5.94 17.83 -20.22
CA ILE A 69 5.65 17.84 -18.82
C ILE A 69 5.92 16.44 -18.29
N PHE A 70 6.68 16.36 -17.23
CA PHE A 70 6.96 15.13 -16.51
C PHE A 70 6.28 15.21 -15.14
N GLU A 71 5.53 14.16 -14.79
CA GLU A 71 5.05 13.94 -13.44
C GLU A 71 6.00 13.02 -12.71
N GLU A 72 6.28 13.35 -11.47
CA GLU A 72 7.16 12.58 -10.62
C GLU A 72 6.33 11.51 -9.90
N GLU A 73 6.43 10.24 -10.35
CA GLU A 73 5.87 9.11 -9.60
C GLU A 73 6.67 8.85 -8.33
N ARG A 74 6.05 8.97 -7.17
CA ARG A 74 6.64 8.55 -5.89
C ARG A 74 6.13 7.20 -5.47
N GLU A 75 7.08 6.31 -5.19
CA GLU A 75 6.81 5.13 -4.38
C GLU A 75 6.51 5.55 -2.94
N LEU A 76 5.32 5.26 -2.45
CA LEU A 76 5.03 5.34 -1.04
C LEU A 76 5.45 4.05 -0.34
N THR A 77 5.76 4.18 0.94
CA THR A 77 5.96 3.02 1.81
C THR A 77 4.82 3.00 2.82
N VAL A 78 3.99 1.98 2.74
CA VAL A 78 2.86 1.76 3.63
C VAL A 78 3.27 0.76 4.71
N TYR A 79 3.19 1.15 5.97
CA TYR A 79 3.39 0.26 7.11
C TYR A 79 2.04 -0.11 7.72
N LEU A 80 1.75 -1.40 7.77
CA LEU A 80 0.62 -1.95 8.51
C LEU A 80 1.06 -2.26 9.93
N LEU A 81 0.54 -1.50 10.89
CA LEU A 81 0.71 -1.77 12.31
C LEU A 81 -0.53 -2.51 12.81
N VAL A 82 -0.40 -3.80 13.10
CA VAL A 82 -1.51 -4.67 13.51
C VAL A 82 -1.37 -5.00 14.99
N ASP A 83 -2.35 -4.54 15.77
CA ASP A 83 -2.45 -4.87 17.19
C ASP A 83 -2.89 -6.32 17.36
N ILE A 84 -2.03 -7.10 18.01
CA ILE A 84 -2.25 -8.51 18.32
C ILE A 84 -2.45 -8.75 19.82
N SER A 85 -2.68 -7.68 20.60
CA SER A 85 -2.93 -7.78 22.03
C SER A 85 -4.27 -8.46 22.36
N SER A 86 -4.42 -8.90 23.59
CA SER A 86 -5.65 -9.53 24.08
C SER A 86 -6.88 -8.63 24.07
N SER A 87 -6.69 -7.31 23.98
CA SER A 87 -7.79 -6.33 23.87
C SER A 87 -8.59 -6.48 22.56
N GLY A 88 -7.99 -7.06 21.52
CA GLY A 88 -8.66 -7.37 20.25
C GLY A 88 -9.65 -8.53 20.31
N VAL A 89 -9.62 -9.33 21.38
CA VAL A 89 -10.43 -10.57 21.56
C VAL A 89 -11.81 -10.30 22.16
N PHE A 90 -12.25 -9.06 22.29
CA PHE A 90 -13.56 -8.70 22.86
C PHE A 90 -14.69 -8.88 21.83
N GLY A 91 -15.73 -9.63 22.18
CA GLY A 91 -16.90 -9.92 21.32
C GLY A 91 -16.84 -11.34 20.74
N SER A 92 -17.65 -11.63 19.71
CA SER A 92 -17.53 -12.89 18.97
C SER A 92 -16.15 -12.94 18.30
N LYS A 93 -15.29 -13.78 18.85
CA LYS A 93 -13.81 -13.82 18.66
C LYS A 93 -13.34 -13.72 17.21
N ASN A 94 -14.13 -14.14 16.24
CA ASN A 94 -13.72 -14.22 14.84
C ASN A 94 -13.97 -12.94 14.03
N LEU A 95 -14.97 -12.12 14.41
CA LEU A 95 -15.39 -10.98 13.58
C LEU A 95 -14.37 -9.84 13.54
N LYS A 96 -13.71 -9.51 14.65
CA LYS A 96 -12.74 -8.39 14.70
C LYS A 96 -11.43 -8.74 14.00
N ILE A 97 -10.91 -9.95 14.20
CA ILE A 97 -9.68 -10.42 13.57
C ILE A 97 -9.89 -10.53 12.07
N ASP A 98 -11.01 -11.13 11.65
CA ASP A 98 -11.33 -11.29 10.23
C ASP A 98 -11.49 -9.92 9.54
N LEU A 99 -12.16 -8.96 10.19
CA LEU A 99 -12.28 -7.59 9.71
C LEU A 99 -10.90 -6.90 9.61
N GLY A 100 -10.05 -7.05 10.63
CA GLY A 100 -8.69 -6.51 10.65
C GLY A 100 -7.85 -7.07 9.50
N VAL A 101 -7.94 -8.37 9.25
CA VAL A 101 -7.26 -9.03 8.11
C VAL A 101 -7.81 -8.53 6.78
N GLU A 102 -9.13 -8.35 6.64
CA GLU A 102 -9.75 -7.82 5.42
C GLU A 102 -9.31 -6.38 5.14
N ILE A 103 -9.26 -5.52 6.16
CA ILE A 103 -8.78 -4.13 6.03
C ILE A 103 -7.29 -4.11 5.65
N ALA A 104 -6.46 -4.89 6.35
CA ALA A 104 -5.04 -5.00 6.04
C ALA A 104 -4.79 -5.48 4.60
N ALA A 105 -5.57 -6.46 4.14
CA ALA A 105 -5.51 -6.95 2.78
C ALA A 105 -5.94 -5.88 1.77
N MET A 106 -7.03 -5.15 2.05
CA MET A 106 -7.53 -4.08 1.18
C MET A 106 -6.50 -2.99 0.99
N LEU A 107 -5.93 -2.49 2.07
CA LEU A 107 -4.88 -1.45 2.03
C LEU A 107 -3.63 -1.96 1.31
N SER A 108 -3.22 -3.20 1.56
CA SER A 108 -2.05 -3.80 0.91
C SER A 108 -2.25 -3.99 -0.60
N PHE A 109 -3.42 -4.46 -1.03
CA PHE A 109 -3.70 -4.64 -2.45
C PHE A 109 -3.87 -3.30 -3.16
N SER A 110 -4.42 -2.27 -2.50
CA SER A 110 -4.46 -0.91 -3.01
C SER A 110 -3.06 -0.35 -3.21
N ALA A 111 -2.20 -0.47 -2.20
CA ALA A 111 -0.82 0.01 -2.27
C ALA A 111 -0.03 -0.63 -3.42
N ILE A 112 -0.10 -1.96 -3.58
CA ILE A 112 0.63 -2.59 -4.70
C ILE A 112 0.03 -2.31 -6.08
N LYS A 113 -1.26 -1.95 -6.17
CA LYS A 113 -1.86 -1.46 -7.42
C LYS A 113 -1.21 -0.14 -7.86
N ASN A 114 -0.85 0.70 -6.88
CA ASN A 114 -0.14 1.96 -7.09
C ASN A 114 1.39 1.80 -7.11
N ASN A 115 1.89 0.56 -7.22
CA ASN A 115 3.32 0.23 -7.24
C ASN A 115 4.07 0.62 -5.95
N ASP A 116 3.38 0.78 -4.83
CA ASP A 116 3.92 1.11 -3.52
C ASP A 116 4.54 -0.09 -2.80
N LYS A 117 5.32 0.18 -1.75
CA LYS A 117 5.89 -0.84 -0.86
C LYS A 117 4.99 -1.02 0.35
N VAL A 118 4.83 -2.26 0.79
CA VAL A 118 4.04 -2.59 1.99
C VAL A 118 4.89 -3.35 2.98
N GLY A 119 4.96 -2.84 4.21
CA GLY A 119 5.57 -3.49 5.37
C GLY A 119 4.52 -3.88 6.42
N LEU A 120 4.87 -4.76 7.34
CA LEU A 120 3.99 -5.22 8.42
C LEU A 120 4.76 -5.24 9.74
N ALA A 121 4.13 -4.70 10.78
CA ALA A 121 4.55 -4.91 12.16
C ALA A 121 3.35 -5.43 12.98
N LEU A 122 3.52 -6.60 13.58
CA LEU A 122 2.59 -7.14 14.58
C LEU A 122 3.09 -6.70 15.96
N PHE A 123 2.24 -6.06 16.73
CA PHE A 123 2.63 -5.52 18.03
C PHE A 123 1.61 -5.80 19.14
N SER A 124 2.10 -5.83 20.36
CA SER A 124 1.31 -5.85 21.59
C SER A 124 1.85 -4.76 22.55
N ASP A 125 2.51 -5.13 23.62
CA ASP A 125 3.32 -4.25 24.48
C ASP A 125 4.64 -3.82 23.81
N LYS A 126 5.06 -4.59 22.82
CA LYS A 126 6.25 -4.38 21.97
C LYS A 126 5.98 -4.89 20.56
N VAL A 127 6.87 -4.59 19.62
CA VAL A 127 6.86 -5.19 18.28
C VAL A 127 7.32 -6.64 18.38
N GLU A 128 6.45 -7.57 18.02
CA GLU A 128 6.71 -9.02 18.09
C GLU A 128 7.21 -9.58 16.76
N LYS A 129 6.71 -9.04 15.66
CA LYS A 129 7.12 -9.45 14.33
C LYS A 129 7.17 -8.26 13.41
N TYR A 130 8.26 -8.15 12.67
CA TYR A 130 8.43 -7.12 11.65
C TYR A 130 8.77 -7.76 10.30
N ILE A 131 8.11 -7.30 9.27
CA ILE A 131 8.39 -7.67 7.89
C ILE A 131 8.66 -6.39 7.10
N PRO A 132 9.88 -6.24 6.56
CA PRO A 132 10.28 -5.03 5.88
C PRO A 132 9.45 -4.76 4.63
N PRO A 133 9.24 -3.49 4.26
CA PRO A 133 8.42 -3.12 3.12
C PRO A 133 9.03 -3.60 1.80
N LYS A 134 8.21 -4.30 1.02
CA LYS A 134 8.55 -4.77 -0.32
C LYS A 134 7.35 -4.64 -1.24
N LYS A 135 7.61 -4.64 -2.54
CA LYS A 135 6.59 -4.63 -3.58
C LYS A 135 6.11 -6.04 -3.93
N GLY A 136 4.96 -6.07 -4.55
CA GLY A 136 4.45 -7.20 -5.32
C GLY A 136 3.51 -8.11 -4.56
N LYS A 137 2.65 -8.73 -5.35
CA LYS A 137 1.55 -9.59 -4.88
C LYS A 137 2.00 -10.73 -3.96
N LYS A 138 3.10 -11.39 -4.28
CA LYS A 138 3.61 -12.51 -3.46
C LYS A 138 3.98 -12.07 -2.06
N HIS A 139 4.52 -10.85 -1.94
CA HIS A 139 4.87 -10.28 -0.66
C HIS A 139 3.62 -9.98 0.16
N VAL A 140 2.62 -9.31 -0.42
CA VAL A 140 1.34 -9.01 0.25
C VAL A 140 0.63 -10.29 0.70
N LEU A 141 0.55 -11.31 -0.13
CA LEU A 141 -0.02 -12.60 0.27
C LEU A 141 0.70 -13.23 1.47
N ARG A 142 2.03 -13.06 1.54
CA ARG A 142 2.80 -13.47 2.72
C ARG A 142 2.42 -12.66 3.95
N LEU A 143 2.30 -11.32 3.86
CA LEU A 143 1.90 -10.48 4.98
C LEU A 143 0.54 -10.92 5.53
N ILE A 144 -0.46 -11.10 4.66
CA ILE A 144 -1.80 -11.55 5.03
C ILE A 144 -1.75 -12.93 5.68
N THR A 145 -0.94 -13.85 5.15
CA THR A 145 -0.75 -15.18 5.73
C THR A 145 -0.14 -15.11 7.12
N ASP A 146 0.83 -14.23 7.33
CA ASP A 146 1.50 -14.03 8.62
C ASP A 146 0.55 -13.44 9.67
N ILE A 147 -0.38 -12.57 9.27
CA ILE A 147 -1.44 -12.06 10.16
C ILE A 147 -2.41 -13.20 10.54
N ILE A 148 -2.91 -13.97 9.55
CA ILE A 148 -3.88 -15.05 9.80
C ILE A 148 -3.29 -16.17 10.67
N ASN A 149 -2.00 -16.47 10.51
CA ASN A 149 -1.33 -17.52 11.28
C ASN A 149 -0.93 -17.11 12.68
N HIS A 150 -1.10 -15.83 13.01
CA HIS A 150 -0.76 -15.39 14.35
C HIS A 150 -1.78 -15.94 15.37
N ASP A 151 -1.27 -16.49 16.47
CA ASP A 151 -2.09 -17.01 17.55
C ASP A 151 -2.56 -15.86 18.45
N PHE A 152 -3.76 -15.35 18.18
CA PHE A 152 -4.35 -14.27 18.95
C PHE A 152 -4.90 -14.74 20.33
N GLU A 153 -5.10 -16.05 20.52
CA GLU A 153 -5.76 -16.58 21.73
C GLU A 153 -4.79 -16.68 22.93
N ASN A 154 -3.51 -16.91 22.65
CA ASN A 154 -2.51 -17.09 23.72
C ASN A 154 -1.81 -15.78 24.13
N ASN A 155 -2.26 -14.65 23.61
CA ASN A 155 -1.59 -13.35 23.82
C ASN A 155 -2.27 -12.59 24.98
N ASN A 156 -1.86 -12.91 26.23
CA ASN A 156 -2.36 -12.20 27.43
C ASN A 156 -1.56 -10.91 27.68
N LYS A 157 -1.21 -10.17 26.60
CA LYS A 157 -0.36 -8.99 26.62
C LYS A 157 -1.18 -7.70 26.54
N ARG A 158 -0.61 -6.64 27.15
CA ARG A 158 -1.16 -5.28 27.06
C ARG A 158 -0.86 -4.67 25.69
N THR A 159 -1.55 -3.60 25.35
CA THR A 159 -1.32 -2.84 24.11
C THR A 159 -0.43 -1.63 24.40
N SER A 160 0.62 -1.41 23.60
CA SER A 160 1.41 -0.20 23.59
C SER A 160 1.51 0.37 22.17
N ILE A 161 0.60 1.26 21.83
CA ILE A 161 0.61 1.96 20.52
C ILE A 161 1.90 2.78 20.37
N LYS A 162 2.39 3.37 21.49
CA LYS A 162 3.63 4.14 21.48
C LYS A 162 4.80 3.30 20.97
N SER A 163 4.96 2.08 21.48
CA SER A 163 6.05 1.18 21.04
C SER A 163 5.98 0.83 19.56
N ALA A 164 4.78 0.76 18.99
CA ALA A 164 4.57 0.49 17.57
C ALA A 164 4.93 1.72 16.71
N ILE A 165 4.55 2.92 17.15
CA ILE A 165 4.82 4.17 16.42
C ILE A 165 6.31 4.53 16.50
N ASP A 166 6.94 4.40 17.66
CA ASP A 166 8.37 4.69 17.85
C ASP A 166 9.26 3.74 17.02
N PHE A 167 8.72 2.58 16.63
CA PHE A 167 9.41 1.61 15.79
C PHE A 167 9.29 1.90 14.28
N ALA A 168 8.17 2.47 13.82
CA ALA A 168 7.84 2.68 12.39
C ALA A 168 8.54 3.89 11.80
#